data_a57eca1314ee0dd960f3f1b52be86e87
#
_entry.id   a57eca1314ee0dd960f3f1b52be86e87
#
_cell.length_a   1.000
_cell.length_b   1.000
_cell.length_c   1.000
_cell.angle_alpha   90.00
_cell.angle_beta   90.00
_cell.angle_gamma   90.00
#
_symmetry.space_group_name_H-M   'P 1'
#
loop_
_entity.id
_entity.type
_entity.pdbx_description
1 polymer ?
#
loop_
_entity_poly.entity_id
_entity_poly.type
_entity_poly.pdbx_seq_one_letter_code
_entity_poly.pdbx_strand_id
1 'polypeptide(L)'
;MINNKDATIVSISLNRDMIKELDVLQKKLGFTGRSEIIRACIRMFVQEEKQKQGMKGDKNAILMVMHDDKFDDQVAGIKHDYEDLIKTHLHNKIDGERCVELFLLDGNAARIEMVTRGFLTNKKMDNVKLVIL
;
A
#
# COMPACT_ATOMS: atom_id res chain seq x y z
N MET A 1 2.37 6.25 26.59
CA MET A 1 3.56 5.37 26.69
C MET A 1 3.11 3.94 26.83
N ILE A 2 3.44 3.08 25.90
CA ILE A 2 3.24 1.64 26.05
C ILE A 2 4.28 1.15 27.05
N ASN A 3 3.81 0.65 28.17
CA ASN A 3 4.68 0.17 29.24
C ASN A 3 5.41 -1.10 28.76
N ASN A 4 6.73 -1.07 28.72
CA ASN A 4 7.56 -2.18 28.21
C ASN A 4 7.41 -3.48 29.04
N LYS A 5 6.63 -3.44 30.12
CA LYS A 5 6.37 -4.61 30.98
C LYS A 5 5.42 -5.63 30.36
N ASP A 6 4.69 -5.24 29.30
CA ASP A 6 3.73 -6.12 28.62
C ASP A 6 4.21 -6.58 27.22
N ALA A 7 5.49 -6.42 26.93
CA ALA A 7 6.05 -6.81 25.64
C ALA A 7 6.13 -8.34 25.51
N THR A 8 5.54 -8.87 24.44
CA THR A 8 5.67 -10.28 24.05
C THR A 8 6.75 -10.40 22.96
N ILE A 9 7.61 -11.41 23.09
CA ILE A 9 8.62 -11.69 22.08
C ILE A 9 7.97 -12.45 20.93
N VAL A 10 8.12 -11.92 19.72
CA VAL A 10 7.63 -12.56 18.47
C VAL A 10 8.81 -12.73 17.52
N SER A 11 8.89 -13.89 16.88
CA SER A 11 9.90 -14.16 15.87
C SER A 11 9.29 -14.07 14.48
N ILE A 12 9.99 -13.39 13.57
CA ILE A 12 9.61 -13.28 12.16
C ILE A 12 10.79 -13.65 11.27
N SER A 13 10.50 -14.18 10.10
CA SER A 13 11.52 -14.48 9.09
C SER A 13 11.56 -13.35 8.06
N LEU A 14 12.75 -12.81 7.82
CA LEU A 14 13.01 -11.82 6.79
C LEU A 14 14.12 -12.33 5.87
N ASN A 15 14.02 -12.08 4.57
CA ASN A 15 15.10 -12.39 3.66
C ASN A 15 16.28 -11.40 3.86
N ARG A 16 17.46 -11.76 3.31
CA ARG A 16 18.68 -10.96 3.49
C ARG A 16 18.55 -9.54 2.97
N ASP A 17 17.90 -9.34 1.84
CA ASP A 17 17.77 -8.03 1.23
C ASP A 17 16.87 -7.12 2.08
N MET A 18 15.79 -7.65 2.60
CA MET A 18 14.90 -6.92 3.51
C MET A 18 15.61 -6.53 4.82
N ILE A 19 16.45 -7.40 5.35
CA ILE A 19 17.26 -7.09 6.55
C ILE A 19 18.24 -5.96 6.25
N LYS A 20 18.89 -5.97 5.09
CA LYS A 20 19.81 -4.89 4.70
C LYS A 20 19.10 -3.56 4.56
N GLU A 21 17.95 -3.54 3.90
CA GLU A 21 17.12 -2.33 3.78
C GLU A 21 16.68 -1.81 5.14
N LEU A 22 16.24 -2.70 6.02
CA LEU A 22 15.85 -2.35 7.39
C LEU A 22 17.00 -1.70 8.15
N ASP A 23 18.21 -2.27 8.09
CA ASP A 23 19.37 -1.77 8.78
C ASP A 23 19.81 -0.39 8.25
N VAL A 24 19.75 -0.19 6.94
CA VAL A 24 20.04 1.11 6.32
C VAL A 24 19.05 2.17 6.77
N LEU A 25 17.75 1.87 6.73
CA LEU A 25 16.70 2.78 7.16
C LEU A 25 16.77 3.09 8.65
N GLN A 26 17.05 2.09 9.46
CA GLN A 26 17.17 2.24 10.91
C GLN A 26 18.24 3.29 11.25
N LYS A 27 19.41 3.20 10.61
CA LYS A 27 20.50 4.17 10.82
C LYS A 27 20.16 5.55 10.25
N LYS A 28 19.65 5.60 9.03
CA LYS A 28 19.29 6.84 8.33
C LYS A 28 18.25 7.65 9.09
N LEU A 29 17.27 7.00 9.67
CA LEU A 29 16.15 7.63 10.37
C LEU A 29 16.42 7.82 11.89
N GLY A 30 17.55 7.32 12.41
CA GLY A 30 17.95 7.53 13.79
C GLY A 30 17.25 6.62 14.81
N PHE A 31 16.72 5.49 14.38
CA PHE A 31 16.17 4.50 15.30
C PHE A 31 17.28 3.76 16.04
N THR A 32 17.04 3.39 17.30
CA THR A 32 18.04 2.74 18.16
C THR A 32 18.31 1.28 17.78
N GLY A 33 17.40 0.62 17.07
CA GLY A 33 17.56 -0.76 16.64
C GLY A 33 16.43 -1.25 15.77
N ARG A 34 16.53 -2.52 15.35
CA ARG A 34 15.56 -3.18 14.47
C ARG A 34 14.16 -3.23 15.08
N SER A 35 14.04 -3.56 16.36
CA SER A 35 12.74 -3.65 17.04
C SER A 35 12.01 -2.32 17.04
N GLU A 36 12.72 -1.22 17.21
CA GLU A 36 12.12 0.10 17.25
C GLU A 36 11.58 0.54 15.90
N ILE A 37 12.36 0.37 14.82
CA ILE A 37 11.87 0.69 13.48
C ILE A 37 10.70 -0.19 13.06
N ILE A 38 10.73 -1.50 13.40
CA ILE A 38 9.62 -2.41 13.10
C ILE A 38 8.35 -1.96 13.84
N ARG A 39 8.45 -1.60 15.12
CA ARG A 39 7.31 -1.06 15.88
C ARG A 39 6.77 0.23 15.25
N ALA A 40 7.66 1.11 14.79
CA ALA A 40 7.26 2.34 14.12
C ALA A 40 6.51 2.05 12.82
N CYS A 41 7.01 1.12 11.99
CA CYS A 41 6.35 0.69 10.76
C CYS A 41 4.95 0.12 11.03
N ILE A 42 4.81 -0.72 12.03
CA ILE A 42 3.52 -1.30 12.42
C ILE A 42 2.55 -0.19 12.86
N ARG A 43 2.99 0.75 13.70
CA ARG A 43 2.14 1.88 14.13
C ARG A 43 1.67 2.73 12.96
N MET A 44 2.57 3.03 12.03
CA MET A 44 2.24 3.81 10.83
C MET A 44 1.19 3.10 9.99
N PHE A 45 1.38 1.81 9.74
CA PHE A 45 0.45 1.02 8.94
C PHE A 45 -0.93 0.89 9.62
N VAL A 46 -0.96 0.64 10.92
CA VAL A 46 -2.20 0.57 11.69
C VAL A 46 -2.94 1.91 11.66
N GLN A 47 -2.22 3.01 11.79
CA GLN A 47 -2.82 4.35 11.73
C GLN A 47 -3.41 4.65 10.36
N GLU A 48 -2.70 4.30 9.28
CA GLU A 48 -3.17 4.46 7.91
C GLU A 48 -4.46 3.66 7.67
N GLU A 49 -4.51 2.42 8.13
CA GLU A 49 -5.71 1.58 8.01
C GLU A 49 -6.89 2.12 8.83
N LYS A 50 -6.65 2.65 10.02
CA LYS A 50 -7.70 3.29 10.84
C LYS A 50 -8.28 4.53 10.18
N GLN A 51 -7.47 5.32 9.50
CA GLN A 51 -7.96 6.47 8.73
C GLN A 51 -8.89 6.03 7.60
N LYS A 52 -8.56 4.93 6.92
CA LYS A 52 -9.42 4.35 5.88
C LYS A 52 -10.74 3.79 6.43
N GLN A 53 -10.72 3.14 7.58
CA GLN A 53 -11.93 2.57 8.21
C GLN A 53 -12.95 3.62 8.63
N GLY A 54 -12.53 4.86 8.84
CA GLY A 54 -13.44 6.00 9.11
C GLY A 54 -14.17 6.52 7.89
N MET A 55 -13.90 5.97 6.68
CA MET A 55 -14.57 6.38 5.45
C MET A 55 -15.97 5.82 5.37
N LYS A 56 -16.95 6.70 5.24
CA LYS A 56 -18.36 6.35 5.01
C LYS A 56 -18.92 7.18 3.86
N GLY A 57 -19.94 6.65 3.17
CA GLY A 57 -20.61 7.32 2.07
C GLY A 57 -19.75 7.40 0.81
N ASP A 58 -20.09 8.31 -0.07
CA ASP A 58 -19.38 8.52 -1.32
C ASP A 58 -18.14 9.38 -1.12
N LYS A 59 -17.05 8.97 -1.73
CA LYS A 59 -15.74 9.61 -1.63
C LYS A 59 -15.10 9.74 -3.01
N ASN A 60 -14.19 10.68 -3.10
CA ASN A 60 -13.23 10.79 -4.19
C ASN A 60 -11.86 10.35 -3.69
N ALA A 61 -11.15 9.62 -4.52
CA ALA A 61 -9.82 9.12 -4.16
C ALA A 61 -8.93 8.99 -5.39
N ILE A 62 -7.64 9.01 -5.17
CA ILE A 62 -6.64 8.66 -6.18
C ILE A 62 -5.97 7.35 -5.75
N LEU A 63 -6.02 6.36 -6.62
CA LEU A 63 -5.34 5.09 -6.43
C LEU A 63 -4.17 5.01 -7.41
N MET A 64 -2.96 4.86 -6.88
CA MET A 64 -1.75 4.64 -7.66
C MET A 64 -1.34 3.18 -7.57
N VAL A 65 -1.06 2.58 -8.73
CA VAL A 65 -0.58 1.21 -8.83
C VAL A 65 0.67 1.18 -9.71
N MET A 66 1.74 0.57 -9.23
CA MET A 66 2.96 0.34 -10.00
C MET A 66 3.15 -1.15 -10.21
N HIS A 67 3.50 -1.52 -11.44
CA HIS A 67 3.72 -2.92 -11.81
C HIS A 67 4.63 -3.03 -13.03
N ASP A 68 5.15 -4.25 -13.25
CA ASP A 68 5.81 -4.61 -14.50
C ASP A 68 4.78 -4.72 -15.61
N ASP A 69 5.13 -4.31 -16.83
CA ASP A 69 4.20 -4.29 -17.98
C ASP A 69 3.66 -5.68 -18.36
N LYS A 70 4.38 -6.75 -18.05
CA LYS A 70 3.89 -8.12 -18.25
C LYS A 70 2.63 -8.47 -17.45
N PHE A 71 2.27 -7.65 -16.45
CA PHE A 71 1.07 -7.82 -15.63
C PHE A 71 -0.08 -6.89 -16.02
N ASP A 72 0.00 -6.23 -17.18
CA ASP A 72 -1.06 -5.35 -17.70
C ASP A 72 -2.43 -6.03 -17.75
N ASP A 73 -2.49 -7.31 -18.11
CA ASP A 73 -3.75 -8.06 -18.17
C ASP A 73 -4.41 -8.24 -16.81
N GLN A 74 -3.62 -8.40 -15.74
CA GLN A 74 -4.15 -8.50 -14.37
C GLN A 74 -4.75 -7.18 -13.91
N VAL A 75 -4.10 -6.07 -14.23
CA VAL A 75 -4.60 -4.73 -13.93
C VAL A 75 -5.87 -4.44 -14.72
N ALA A 76 -5.89 -4.77 -16.00
CA ALA A 76 -7.06 -4.62 -16.85
C ALA A 76 -8.27 -5.42 -16.34
N GLY A 77 -8.04 -6.62 -15.83
CA GLY A 77 -9.08 -7.45 -15.22
C GLY A 77 -9.71 -6.79 -14.00
N ILE A 78 -8.89 -6.30 -13.09
CA ILE A 78 -9.38 -5.59 -11.89
C ILE A 78 -10.10 -4.29 -12.29
N LYS A 79 -9.53 -3.52 -13.20
CA LYS A 79 -10.14 -2.31 -13.74
C LYS A 79 -11.54 -2.59 -14.31
N HIS A 80 -11.69 -3.67 -15.07
CA HIS A 80 -12.97 -4.03 -15.68
C HIS A 80 -14.07 -4.24 -14.63
N ASP A 81 -13.74 -4.86 -13.51
CA ASP A 81 -14.70 -5.15 -12.44
C ASP A 81 -15.18 -3.88 -11.69
N TYR A 82 -14.47 -2.76 -11.85
CA TYR A 82 -14.73 -1.51 -11.16
C TYR A 82 -14.88 -0.30 -12.10
N GLU A 83 -15.27 -0.52 -13.35
CA GLU A 83 -15.41 0.55 -14.35
C GLU A 83 -16.35 1.67 -13.91
N ASP A 84 -17.41 1.34 -13.20
CA ASP A 84 -18.37 2.32 -12.69
C ASP A 84 -17.79 3.23 -11.60
N LEU A 85 -16.75 2.78 -10.90
CA LEU A 85 -16.04 3.53 -9.86
C LEU A 85 -14.96 4.44 -10.45
N ILE A 86 -14.39 4.06 -11.59
CA ILE A 86 -13.23 4.75 -12.20
C ILE A 86 -13.72 5.88 -13.10
N LYS A 87 -13.38 7.13 -12.75
CA LYS A 87 -13.69 8.33 -13.56
C LYS A 87 -12.61 8.62 -14.57
N THR A 88 -11.37 8.48 -14.19
CA THR A 88 -10.20 8.74 -15.04
C THR A 88 -9.14 7.69 -14.77
N HIS A 89 -8.49 7.26 -15.82
CA HIS A 89 -7.39 6.30 -15.76
C HIS A 89 -6.23 6.79 -16.63
N LEU A 90 -5.05 6.88 -16.03
CA LEU A 90 -3.80 7.16 -16.73
C LEU A 90 -2.89 5.95 -16.58
N HIS A 91 -2.28 5.54 -17.69
CA HIS A 91 -1.32 4.45 -17.75
C HIS A 91 -0.08 4.90 -18.53
N ASN A 92 1.06 4.91 -17.88
CA ASN A 92 2.34 5.27 -18.51
C ASN A 92 3.46 4.32 -18.11
N LYS A 93 4.35 4.03 -19.05
CA LYS A 93 5.65 3.48 -18.72
C LYS A 93 6.53 4.58 -18.11
N ILE A 94 7.19 4.29 -17.01
CA ILE A 94 8.02 5.26 -16.29
C ILE A 94 9.50 4.90 -16.33
N ASP A 95 9.83 3.63 -16.43
CA ASP A 95 11.21 3.15 -16.42
C ASP A 95 11.27 1.73 -16.99
N GLY A 96 11.93 1.54 -18.14
CA GLY A 96 12.08 0.25 -18.78
C GLY A 96 10.75 -0.49 -18.97
N GLU A 97 10.54 -1.53 -18.19
CA GLU A 97 9.34 -2.36 -18.21
C GLU A 97 8.32 -2.01 -17.11
N ARG A 98 8.60 -0.99 -16.30
CA ARG A 98 7.72 -0.60 -15.21
C ARG A 98 6.66 0.39 -15.68
N CYS A 99 5.44 0.15 -15.22
CA CYS A 99 4.28 0.99 -15.48
C CYS A 99 3.78 1.64 -14.19
N VAL A 100 3.25 2.84 -14.31
CA VAL A 100 2.42 3.48 -13.29
C VAL A 100 1.01 3.66 -13.82
N GLU A 101 0.04 3.33 -13.01
CA GLU A 101 -1.37 3.58 -13.29
C GLU A 101 -1.97 4.44 -12.20
N LEU A 102 -2.70 5.45 -12.61
CA LEU A 102 -3.43 6.35 -11.72
C LEU A 102 -4.92 6.24 -12.03
N PHE A 103 -5.69 5.94 -11.00
CA PHE A 103 -7.14 5.88 -11.09
C PHE A 103 -7.75 6.98 -10.24
N LEU A 104 -8.54 7.86 -10.86
CA LEU A 104 -9.42 8.75 -10.12
C LEU A 104 -10.72 8.01 -9.84
N LEU A 105 -11.00 7.79 -8.57
CA LEU A 105 -12.16 7.03 -8.10
C LEU A 105 -13.21 7.96 -7.53
N ASP A 106 -14.47 7.66 -7.85
CA ASP A 106 -15.62 8.37 -7.31
C ASP A 106 -16.74 7.36 -7.03
N GLY A 107 -17.08 7.20 -5.78
CA GLY A 107 -18.13 6.27 -5.37
C GLY A 107 -18.07 5.90 -3.91
N ASN A 108 -18.77 4.83 -3.59
CA ASN A 108 -18.90 4.35 -2.22
C ASN A 108 -17.55 3.95 -1.62
N ALA A 109 -17.29 4.42 -0.40
CA ALA A 109 -16.04 4.18 0.32
C ALA A 109 -15.71 2.68 0.45
N ALA A 110 -16.70 1.83 0.69
CA ALA A 110 -16.50 0.38 0.78
C ALA A 110 -16.00 -0.22 -0.53
N ARG A 111 -16.50 0.26 -1.68
CA ARG A 111 -16.04 -0.18 -2.99
C ARG A 111 -14.64 0.35 -3.32
N ILE A 112 -14.31 1.56 -2.91
CA ILE A 112 -12.95 2.11 -3.01
C ILE A 112 -11.98 1.23 -2.22
N GLU A 113 -12.36 0.82 -1.02
CA GLU A 113 -11.57 -0.13 -0.23
C GLU A 113 -11.40 -1.48 -0.93
N MET A 114 -12.46 -2.01 -1.52
CA MET A 114 -12.43 -3.31 -2.21
C MET A 114 -11.46 -3.31 -3.39
N VAL A 115 -11.51 -2.30 -4.27
CA VAL A 115 -10.59 -2.20 -5.41
C VAL A 115 -9.15 -2.00 -4.94
N THR A 116 -8.95 -1.17 -3.94
CA THR A 116 -7.62 -0.94 -3.34
C THR A 116 -7.04 -2.24 -2.80
N ARG A 117 -7.84 -2.99 -2.06
CA ARG A 117 -7.44 -4.29 -1.51
C ARG A 117 -7.14 -5.31 -2.60
N GLY A 118 -7.91 -5.30 -3.69
CA GLY A 118 -7.66 -6.17 -4.85
C GLY A 118 -6.26 -5.98 -5.43
N PHE A 119 -5.80 -4.74 -5.53
CA PHE A 119 -4.43 -4.45 -5.95
C PHE A 119 -3.40 -4.71 -4.85
N LEU A 120 -3.69 -4.29 -3.61
CA LEU A 120 -2.75 -4.38 -2.50
C LEU A 120 -2.37 -5.84 -2.16
N THR A 121 -3.31 -6.76 -2.29
CA THR A 121 -3.09 -8.18 -2.01
C THR A 121 -2.51 -8.94 -3.21
N ASN A 122 -2.41 -8.32 -4.37
CA ASN A 122 -1.81 -8.93 -5.54
C ASN A 122 -0.28 -8.80 -5.47
N LYS A 123 0.41 -9.93 -5.31
CA LYS A 123 1.88 -9.99 -5.18
C LYS A 123 2.65 -9.52 -6.42
N LYS A 124 1.96 -9.35 -7.56
CA LYS A 124 2.55 -8.87 -8.81
C LYS A 124 2.57 -7.35 -8.91
N MET A 125 1.93 -6.66 -7.98
CA MET A 125 1.97 -5.20 -7.89
C MET A 125 3.15 -4.77 -7.02
N ASP A 126 3.99 -3.87 -7.55
CA ASP A 126 5.19 -3.40 -6.84
C ASP A 126 4.85 -2.38 -5.75
N ASN A 127 3.88 -1.53 -6.02
CA ASN A 127 3.46 -0.48 -5.10
C ASN A 127 1.99 -0.13 -5.35
N VAL A 128 1.24 0.00 -4.27
CA VAL A 128 -0.18 0.40 -4.30
C VAL A 128 -0.40 1.47 -3.24
N LYS A 129 -0.93 2.62 -3.64
CA LYS A 129 -1.15 3.73 -2.74
C LYS A 129 -2.50 4.40 -2.99
N LEU A 130 -3.27 4.57 -1.93
CA LEU A 130 -4.57 5.25 -1.96
C LEU A 130 -4.47 6.59 -1.25
N VAL A 131 -4.94 7.64 -1.91
CA VAL A 131 -5.09 8.98 -1.33
C VAL A 131 -6.56 9.37 -1.37
N ILE A 132 -7.15 9.61 -0.20
CA ILE A 132 -8.52 10.10 -0.08
C ILE A 132 -8.52 11.62 -0.22
N LEU A 133 -9.40 12.14 -1.05
CA LEU A 133 -9.52 13.57 -1.33
C LEU A 133 -10.58 14.25 -0.46
#